data_2f672884a1bb0739e0eba296c2ca7e3d
#
_entry.id   2f672884a1bb0739e0eba296c2ca7e3d
#
_cell.length_a   1.000
_cell.length_b   1.000
_cell.length_c   1.000
_cell.angle_alpha   90.00
_cell.angle_beta   90.00
_cell.angle_gamma   90.00
#
_symmetry.space_group_name_H-M   'P 1'
#
loop_
_entity.id
_entity.type
_entity.pdbx_description
1 polymer ?
#
loop_
_entity_poly.entity_id
_entity_poly.type
_entity_poly.pdbx_seq_one_letter_code
_entity_poly.pdbx_strand_id
1 'polypeptide(L)'
;LSGTNGQVSNTLVIGAGDSGKAIVCTYTNTRKSTTFRLAKAWSANSTAGNIASLAATTGLINNTAVLNSTASTATNGTLVTVFAGETATLPAETMSPGTLANYTTTVSCDAGTLTGTNGQSAGNTLAITAAATATSPITCTYTNTPKTATLQLAKAWGANSSASDSASIGATTGGTNNTTLFSTAGGTAAN
;
A
#
# COMPACT_ATOMS: atom_id res chain seq x y z
N LEU A 1 19.71 -45.30 -7.23
CA LEU A 1 18.48 -44.49 -6.99
C LEU A 1 18.15 -43.72 -8.26
N SER A 2 16.95 -43.86 -8.76
CA SER A 2 16.38 -43.04 -9.82
C SER A 2 15.27 -42.17 -9.27
N GLY A 3 15.25 -40.88 -9.66
CA GLY A 3 14.40 -39.83 -9.05
C GLY A 3 15.02 -39.34 -7.75
N THR A 4 15.09 -38.01 -7.59
CA THR A 4 15.57 -37.34 -6.38
C THR A 4 14.50 -36.47 -5.73
N ASN A 5 13.36 -36.33 -6.41
CA ASN A 5 12.20 -35.62 -5.84
C ASN A 5 11.47 -36.56 -4.89
N GLY A 6 11.46 -36.28 -3.59
CA GLY A 6 10.80 -37.06 -2.55
C GLY A 6 9.27 -37.19 -2.66
N GLN A 7 8.65 -36.55 -3.64
CA GLN A 7 7.17 -36.51 -3.73
C GLN A 7 6.57 -37.65 -4.51
N VAL A 8 7.20 -38.15 -5.58
CA VAL A 8 6.62 -39.20 -6.44
C VAL A 8 7.72 -40.09 -7.06
N SER A 9 7.39 -41.37 -7.20
CA SER A 9 8.08 -42.36 -8.08
C SER A 9 9.58 -42.46 -7.95
N ASN A 10 10.13 -42.30 -6.74
CA ASN A 10 11.54 -42.59 -6.50
C ASN A 10 11.73 -44.12 -6.37
N THR A 11 12.65 -44.65 -7.10
CA THR A 11 12.97 -46.09 -7.10
C THR A 11 14.41 -46.34 -6.65
N LEU A 12 14.59 -47.15 -5.65
CA LEU A 12 15.88 -47.67 -5.24
C LEU A 12 15.99 -49.15 -5.66
N VAL A 13 16.94 -49.45 -6.50
CA VAL A 13 17.26 -50.85 -6.86
C VAL A 13 18.36 -51.33 -5.92
N ILE A 14 18.10 -52.44 -5.23
CA ILE A 14 19.06 -53.11 -4.34
C ILE A 14 19.62 -54.31 -5.11
N GLY A 15 20.90 -54.30 -5.34
CA GLY A 15 21.61 -55.36 -6.08
C GLY A 15 22.44 -56.25 -5.18
N ALA A 16 23.05 -57.30 -5.78
CA ALA A 16 23.90 -58.25 -5.05
C ALA A 16 25.10 -57.59 -4.38
N GLY A 17 25.62 -56.47 -4.93
CA GLY A 17 26.72 -55.69 -4.35
C GLY A 17 26.35 -54.92 -3.08
N ASP A 18 25.08 -54.90 -2.69
CA ASP A 18 24.60 -54.20 -1.49
C ASP A 18 24.36 -55.14 -0.30
N SER A 19 24.65 -56.44 -0.51
CA SER A 19 24.55 -57.46 0.54
C SER A 19 25.43 -57.09 1.74
N GLY A 20 24.84 -57.13 2.94
CA GLY A 20 25.49 -56.77 4.21
C GLY A 20 25.65 -55.29 4.48
N LYS A 21 25.20 -54.39 3.57
CA LYS A 21 25.22 -52.94 3.78
C LYS A 21 23.93 -52.45 4.42
N ALA A 22 24.07 -51.48 5.31
CA ALA A 22 22.91 -50.67 5.79
C ALA A 22 22.63 -49.61 4.72
N ILE A 23 21.41 -49.61 4.14
CA ILE A 23 21.00 -48.65 3.14
C ILE A 23 20.01 -47.67 3.81
N VAL A 24 20.35 -46.37 3.81
CA VAL A 24 19.54 -45.32 4.36
C VAL A 24 19.08 -44.40 3.24
N CYS A 25 17.77 -44.22 3.11
CA CYS A 25 17.18 -43.19 2.24
C CYS A 25 16.64 -42.04 3.09
N THR A 26 17.21 -40.85 2.91
CA THR A 26 16.80 -39.66 3.66
C THR A 26 15.87 -38.79 2.80
N TYR A 27 14.73 -38.46 3.32
CA TYR A 27 13.82 -37.47 2.74
C TYR A 27 13.95 -36.14 3.52
N THR A 28 14.25 -35.09 2.81
CA THR A 28 14.39 -33.75 3.40
C THR A 28 13.32 -32.82 2.87
N ASN A 29 12.53 -32.24 3.76
CA ASN A 29 11.53 -31.23 3.44
C ASN A 29 12.10 -29.85 3.80
N THR A 30 12.20 -28.98 2.80
CA THR A 30 12.59 -27.59 2.99
C THR A 30 11.39 -26.69 2.70
N ARG A 31 11.05 -25.84 3.66
CA ARG A 31 9.96 -24.89 3.53
C ARG A 31 10.34 -23.82 2.51
N LYS A 32 9.44 -23.53 1.54
CA LYS A 32 9.65 -22.46 0.57
C LYS A 32 9.64 -21.10 1.26
N SER A 33 10.55 -20.24 0.88
CA SER A 33 10.70 -18.91 1.46
C SER A 33 10.97 -17.85 0.39
N THR A 34 10.71 -16.60 0.74
CA THR A 34 11.07 -15.40 -0.02
C THR A 34 11.34 -14.25 0.96
N THR A 35 11.58 -13.05 0.45
CA THR A 35 11.67 -11.85 1.26
C THR A 35 10.39 -11.02 1.15
N PHE A 36 10.07 -10.26 2.21
CA PHE A 36 8.88 -9.43 2.32
C PHE A 36 9.23 -8.07 2.92
N ARG A 37 8.53 -7.02 2.50
CA ARG A 37 8.62 -5.69 3.09
C ARG A 37 7.29 -4.93 2.99
N LEU A 38 7.13 -3.92 3.85
CA LEU A 38 6.17 -2.85 3.66
C LEU A 38 6.80 -1.73 2.85
N ALA A 39 5.99 -1.01 2.09
CA ALA A 39 6.40 0.18 1.36
C ALA A 39 5.33 1.28 1.52
N LYS A 40 5.76 2.54 1.41
CA LYS A 40 4.90 3.71 1.43
C LYS A 40 5.03 4.50 0.14
N ALA A 41 3.91 4.84 -0.46
CA ALA A 41 3.79 5.74 -1.61
C ALA A 41 2.86 6.91 -1.27
N TRP A 42 3.05 8.03 -1.95
CA TRP A 42 2.26 9.24 -1.84
C TRP A 42 1.83 9.70 -3.23
N SER A 43 0.54 10.03 -3.40
CA SER A 43 0.07 10.67 -4.62
C SER A 43 0.48 12.15 -4.65
N ALA A 44 0.41 12.75 -5.83
CA ALA A 44 0.64 14.19 -6.01
C ALA A 44 -0.23 15.02 -5.05
N ASN A 45 0.22 16.23 -4.72
CA ASN A 45 -0.44 17.19 -3.83
C ASN A 45 -0.59 16.74 -2.36
N SER A 46 0.18 15.73 -1.94
CA SER A 46 0.28 15.40 -0.52
C SER A 46 0.90 16.56 0.26
N THR A 47 0.34 16.88 1.42
CA THR A 47 0.79 18.03 2.23
C THR A 47 2.21 17.83 2.74
N ALA A 48 3.12 18.72 2.36
CA ALA A 48 4.51 18.69 2.81
C ALA A 48 4.61 18.64 4.34
N GLY A 49 5.56 17.86 4.86
CA GLY A 49 5.77 17.70 6.30
C GLY A 49 4.88 16.69 7.00
N ASN A 50 3.82 16.18 6.36
CA ASN A 50 3.07 15.05 6.93
C ASN A 50 3.97 13.80 6.98
N ILE A 51 3.87 13.04 8.07
CA ILE A 51 4.64 11.80 8.26
C ILE A 51 3.64 10.65 8.51
N ALA A 52 3.68 9.66 7.63
CA ALA A 52 2.97 8.40 7.79
C ALA A 52 3.84 7.38 8.51
N SER A 53 3.25 6.63 9.41
CA SER A 53 3.90 5.54 10.14
C SER A 53 3.14 4.24 9.99
N LEU A 54 3.85 3.18 9.66
CA LEU A 54 3.39 1.80 9.66
C LEU A 54 4.14 1.06 10.77
N ALA A 55 3.41 0.50 11.72
CA ALA A 55 4.00 -0.37 12.73
C ALA A 55 4.59 -1.64 12.08
N ALA A 56 5.34 -2.41 12.83
CA ALA A 56 5.76 -3.74 12.41
C ALA A 56 4.55 -4.63 12.12
N THR A 57 4.68 -5.54 11.15
CA THR A 57 3.69 -6.63 10.98
C THR A 57 3.70 -7.56 12.19
N THR A 58 2.65 -8.37 12.32
CA THR A 58 2.58 -9.47 13.28
C THR A 58 2.16 -10.76 12.57
N GLY A 59 2.29 -11.90 13.23
CA GLY A 59 1.87 -13.21 12.68
C GLY A 59 2.91 -13.90 11.81
N LEU A 60 4.06 -13.30 11.56
CA LEU A 60 5.19 -13.91 10.84
C LEU A 60 6.24 -14.41 11.84
N ILE A 61 7.07 -15.36 11.43
CA ILE A 61 8.29 -15.75 12.19
C ILE A 61 9.23 -14.54 12.28
N ASN A 62 9.41 -13.82 11.15
CA ASN A 62 10.18 -12.59 11.08
C ASN A 62 9.26 -11.44 10.68
N ASN A 63 8.88 -10.61 11.64
CA ASN A 63 8.05 -9.44 11.38
C ASN A 63 8.87 -8.28 10.81
N THR A 64 8.23 -7.41 10.01
CA THR A 64 8.87 -6.18 9.50
C THR A 64 9.18 -5.22 10.64
N ALA A 65 10.10 -4.28 10.39
CA ALA A 65 10.32 -3.15 11.27
C ALA A 65 9.27 -2.04 11.03
N VAL A 66 9.20 -1.07 11.95
CA VAL A 66 8.45 0.17 11.78
C VAL A 66 8.96 0.92 10.55
N LEU A 67 8.05 1.44 9.74
CA LEU A 67 8.36 2.25 8.57
C LEU A 67 7.74 3.64 8.72
N ASN A 68 8.56 4.68 8.65
CA ASN A 68 8.14 6.08 8.61
C ASN A 68 8.44 6.67 7.22
N SER A 69 7.52 7.45 6.70
CA SER A 69 7.65 8.09 5.40
C SER A 69 7.10 9.51 5.41
N THR A 70 7.91 10.47 4.97
CA THR A 70 7.48 11.87 4.79
C THR A 70 6.72 12.03 3.48
N ALA A 71 5.70 12.88 3.48
CA ALA A 71 4.88 13.18 2.30
C ALA A 71 5.75 13.54 1.08
N SER A 72 5.31 13.06 -0.08
CA SER A 72 6.01 13.16 -1.38
C SER A 72 7.27 12.30 -1.52
N THR A 73 7.64 11.49 -0.51
CA THR A 73 8.80 10.58 -0.56
C THR A 73 8.33 9.13 -0.51
N ALA A 74 8.55 8.38 -1.59
CA ALA A 74 8.35 6.94 -1.57
C ALA A 74 9.41 6.28 -0.68
N THR A 75 8.99 5.38 0.20
CA THR A 75 9.87 4.75 1.18
C THR A 75 9.65 3.24 1.21
N ASN A 76 10.73 2.48 1.19
CA ASN A 76 10.73 1.04 1.34
C ASN A 76 11.22 0.65 2.74
N GLY A 77 10.49 -0.26 3.38
CA GLY A 77 10.89 -0.86 4.65
C GLY A 77 11.98 -1.92 4.50
N THR A 78 12.46 -2.38 5.65
CA THR A 78 13.46 -3.46 5.73
C THR A 78 12.89 -4.78 5.23
N LEU A 79 13.70 -5.53 4.49
CA LEU A 79 13.35 -6.88 4.04
C LEU A 79 13.45 -7.87 5.21
N VAL A 80 12.46 -8.77 5.30
CA VAL A 80 12.46 -9.91 6.22
C VAL A 80 12.21 -11.19 5.44
N THR A 81 12.73 -12.31 5.91
CA THR A 81 12.47 -13.63 5.32
C THR A 81 11.11 -14.12 5.79
N VAL A 82 10.26 -14.53 4.86
CA VAL A 82 8.94 -15.12 5.13
C VAL A 82 8.81 -16.48 4.46
N PHE A 83 7.94 -17.33 4.99
CA PHE A 83 7.79 -18.71 4.53
C PHE A 83 6.36 -18.98 4.04
N ALA A 84 6.24 -19.90 3.09
CA ALA A 84 4.95 -20.38 2.63
C ALA A 84 4.09 -20.90 3.79
N GLY A 85 2.81 -20.54 3.82
CA GLY A 85 1.87 -20.89 4.88
C GLY A 85 1.83 -19.92 6.06
N GLU A 86 2.64 -18.84 6.05
CA GLU A 86 2.52 -17.76 7.03
C GLU A 86 1.42 -16.78 6.63
N THR A 87 0.90 -16.07 7.61
CA THR A 87 -0.05 -14.97 7.40
C THR A 87 0.44 -13.75 8.19
N ALA A 88 0.78 -12.69 7.46
CA ALA A 88 1.10 -11.40 8.04
C ALA A 88 -0.19 -10.66 8.38
N THR A 89 -0.29 -10.13 9.60
CA THR A 89 -1.24 -9.06 9.92
C THR A 89 -0.56 -7.74 9.59
N LEU A 90 -1.18 -6.99 8.67
CA LEU A 90 -0.66 -5.70 8.22
C LEU A 90 -1.15 -4.60 9.17
N PRO A 91 -0.29 -3.63 9.54
CA PRO A 91 -0.66 -2.57 10.48
C PRO A 91 -1.65 -1.60 9.83
N ALA A 92 -2.51 -0.99 10.67
CA ALA A 92 -3.18 0.24 10.28
C ALA A 92 -2.15 1.38 10.21
N GLU A 93 -2.27 2.23 9.19
CA GLU A 93 -1.42 3.42 9.07
C GLU A 93 -1.82 4.47 10.11
N THR A 94 -0.84 5.19 10.65
CA THR A 94 -1.02 6.39 11.47
C THR A 94 -0.29 7.56 10.83
N MET A 95 -0.62 8.81 11.23
CA MET A 95 0.00 10.01 10.70
C MET A 95 0.22 11.05 11.79
N SER A 96 1.46 11.55 11.89
CA SER A 96 1.84 12.66 12.79
C SER A 96 3.21 13.22 12.39
N PRO A 97 3.36 14.53 12.11
CA PRO A 97 2.29 15.52 11.97
C PRO A 97 1.38 15.24 10.78
N GLY A 98 0.18 15.84 10.81
CA GLY A 98 -0.86 15.66 9.81
C GLY A 98 -2.03 14.80 10.29
N THR A 99 -2.97 14.53 9.40
CA THR A 99 -4.14 13.69 9.70
C THR A 99 -4.53 12.82 8.51
N LEU A 100 -4.78 11.53 8.77
CA LEU A 100 -5.28 10.59 7.78
C LEU A 100 -6.69 10.93 7.27
N ALA A 101 -7.46 11.73 8.01
CA ALA A 101 -8.79 12.17 7.58
C ALA A 101 -8.77 12.90 6.23
N ASN A 102 -7.66 13.56 5.89
CA ASN A 102 -7.47 14.28 4.64
C ASN A 102 -7.06 13.37 3.47
N TYR A 103 -6.89 12.08 3.71
CA TYR A 103 -6.41 11.11 2.71
C TYR A 103 -7.36 9.93 2.57
N THR A 104 -7.38 9.36 1.38
CA THR A 104 -7.77 7.97 1.15
C THR A 104 -6.50 7.14 1.17
N THR A 105 -6.43 6.14 2.04
CA THR A 105 -5.26 5.24 2.13
C THR A 105 -5.65 3.86 1.65
N THR A 106 -4.90 3.35 0.69
CA THR A 106 -5.05 1.97 0.20
C THR A 106 -3.82 1.16 0.50
N VAL A 107 -3.97 -0.15 0.62
CA VAL A 107 -2.87 -1.12 0.65
C VAL A 107 -3.05 -2.12 -0.47
N SER A 108 -1.96 -2.44 -1.16
CA SER A 108 -1.90 -3.47 -2.20
C SER A 108 -0.60 -4.25 -2.08
N CYS A 109 -0.63 -5.54 -2.37
CA CYS A 109 0.54 -6.42 -2.36
C CYS A 109 0.73 -7.02 -3.76
N ASP A 110 1.98 -7.17 -4.19
CA ASP A 110 2.35 -7.67 -5.52
C ASP A 110 2.28 -9.21 -5.62
N ALA A 111 2.27 -9.91 -4.47
CA ALA A 111 2.06 -11.35 -4.41
C ALA A 111 1.42 -11.78 -3.07
N GLY A 112 0.95 -13.02 -3.00
CA GLY A 112 0.19 -13.55 -1.87
C GLY A 112 -1.30 -13.29 -1.99
N THR A 113 -2.06 -13.63 -0.95
CA THR A 113 -3.49 -13.36 -0.89
C THR A 113 -3.76 -12.28 0.15
N LEU A 114 -4.02 -11.07 -0.32
CA LEU A 114 -4.36 -9.92 0.51
C LEU A 114 -5.85 -9.94 0.85
N THR A 115 -6.18 -9.79 2.14
CA THR A 115 -7.54 -9.55 2.63
C THR A 115 -7.59 -8.15 3.25
N GLY A 116 -8.54 -7.34 2.74
CA GLY A 116 -8.63 -5.93 3.10
C GLY A 116 -7.69 -5.05 2.27
N THR A 117 -8.14 -3.84 1.94
CA THR A 117 -7.40 -2.89 1.09
C THR A 117 -7.35 -1.47 1.66
N ASN A 118 -8.04 -1.22 2.78
CA ASN A 118 -8.02 0.09 3.43
C ASN A 118 -6.83 0.18 4.40
N GLY A 119 -5.82 0.94 4.05
CA GLY A 119 -4.60 1.10 4.86
C GLY A 119 -4.80 1.77 6.22
N GLN A 120 -5.94 2.42 6.46
CA GLN A 120 -6.27 3.02 7.76
C GLN A 120 -6.98 2.03 8.71
N SER A 121 -7.40 0.88 8.20
CA SER A 121 -8.12 -0.12 8.98
C SER A 121 -7.17 -1.17 9.55
N ALA A 122 -7.40 -1.58 10.78
CA ALA A 122 -6.80 -2.78 11.33
C ALA A 122 -7.40 -4.03 10.67
N GLY A 123 -6.67 -5.13 10.71
CA GLY A 123 -7.16 -6.44 10.26
C GLY A 123 -6.92 -6.76 8.79
N ASN A 124 -6.20 -5.91 8.03
CA ASN A 124 -5.66 -6.34 6.75
C ASN A 124 -4.67 -7.48 6.96
N THR A 125 -4.77 -8.54 6.14
CA THR A 125 -3.86 -9.69 6.23
C THR A 125 -3.31 -10.08 4.88
N LEU A 126 -2.08 -10.59 4.86
CA LEU A 126 -1.45 -11.17 3.67
C LEU A 126 -1.09 -12.63 3.95
N ALA A 127 -1.72 -13.57 3.27
CA ALA A 127 -1.32 -14.98 3.30
C ALA A 127 -0.18 -15.21 2.30
N ILE A 128 0.95 -15.72 2.80
CA ILE A 128 2.13 -16.09 2.01
C ILE A 128 1.89 -17.49 1.43
N THR A 129 1.42 -17.54 0.19
CA THR A 129 1.17 -18.82 -0.50
C THR A 129 2.46 -19.43 -1.03
N ALA A 130 2.45 -20.74 -1.35
CA ALA A 130 3.59 -21.38 -2.00
C ALA A 130 3.94 -20.77 -3.37
N ALA A 131 2.94 -20.24 -4.10
CA ALA A 131 3.14 -19.52 -5.36
C ALA A 131 3.76 -18.14 -5.13
N ALA A 132 3.38 -17.45 -4.07
CA ALA A 132 3.91 -16.12 -3.73
C ALA A 132 5.43 -16.15 -3.46
N THR A 133 5.96 -17.29 -2.99
CA THR A 133 7.41 -17.41 -2.74
C THR A 133 8.27 -17.40 -4.02
N ALA A 134 7.66 -17.42 -5.21
CA ALA A 134 8.36 -17.17 -6.48
C ALA A 134 8.63 -15.67 -6.72
N THR A 135 7.92 -14.77 -6.03
CA THR A 135 8.14 -13.31 -6.06
C THR A 135 9.15 -12.92 -4.99
N SER A 136 10.16 -12.15 -5.34
CA SER A 136 11.19 -11.68 -4.39
C SER A 136 11.68 -10.28 -4.76
N PRO A 137 11.47 -9.30 -3.88
CA PRO A 137 10.68 -9.37 -2.64
C PRO A 137 9.18 -9.29 -2.89
N ILE A 138 8.36 -9.85 -1.99
CA ILE A 138 6.95 -9.47 -1.88
C ILE A 138 6.90 -8.07 -1.26
N THR A 139 6.15 -7.16 -1.86
CA THR A 139 6.01 -5.80 -1.36
C THR A 139 4.54 -5.44 -1.16
N CYS A 140 4.16 -5.05 0.06
CA CYS A 140 2.86 -4.45 0.33
C CYS A 140 3.02 -2.93 0.41
N THR A 141 2.41 -2.20 -0.53
CA THR A 141 2.50 -0.76 -0.66
C THR A 141 1.26 -0.08 -0.11
N TYR A 142 1.44 0.83 0.83
CA TYR A 142 0.43 1.76 1.33
C TYR A 142 0.50 3.05 0.52
N THR A 143 -0.61 3.47 -0.08
CA THR A 143 -0.67 4.68 -0.90
C THR A 143 -1.65 5.68 -0.29
N ASN A 144 -1.17 6.90 -0.01
CA ASN A 144 -2.01 8.01 0.43
C ASN A 144 -2.34 8.93 -0.74
N THR A 145 -3.64 9.09 -0.98
CA THR A 145 -4.18 10.00 -1.98
C THR A 145 -4.95 11.12 -1.27
N PRO A 146 -4.54 12.40 -1.41
CA PRO A 146 -5.28 13.51 -0.82
C PRO A 146 -6.72 13.54 -1.31
N LYS A 147 -7.66 13.78 -0.38
CA LYS A 147 -9.05 14.06 -0.73
C LYS A 147 -9.14 15.46 -1.32
N THR A 148 -9.92 15.62 -2.36
CA THR A 148 -10.11 16.88 -3.07
C THR A 148 -11.57 17.31 -3.06
N ALA A 149 -11.80 18.62 -3.13
CA ALA A 149 -13.09 19.22 -3.40
C ALA A 149 -12.92 20.29 -4.47
N THR A 150 -13.96 20.55 -5.23
CA THR A 150 -14.02 21.69 -6.14
C THR A 150 -14.57 22.91 -5.44
N LEU A 151 -14.00 24.08 -5.69
CA LEU A 151 -14.49 25.36 -5.21
C LEU A 151 -14.84 26.24 -6.41
N GLN A 152 -16.05 26.79 -6.41
CA GLN A 152 -16.52 27.79 -7.35
C GLN A 152 -17.04 28.99 -6.58
N LEU A 153 -16.64 30.18 -7.02
CA LEU A 153 -17.22 31.44 -6.54
C LEU A 153 -18.38 31.81 -7.46
N ALA A 154 -19.45 32.30 -6.90
CA ALA A 154 -20.61 32.78 -7.64
C ALA A 154 -21.05 34.17 -7.14
N LYS A 155 -21.56 35.01 -8.04
CA LYS A 155 -22.15 36.26 -7.74
C LYS A 155 -23.63 36.24 -8.12
N ALA A 156 -24.50 36.52 -7.18
CA ALA A 156 -25.92 36.81 -7.43
C ALA A 156 -26.20 38.28 -7.17
N TRP A 157 -27.12 38.86 -7.97
CA TRP A 157 -27.61 40.18 -7.82
C TRP A 157 -29.02 40.12 -7.22
N GLY A 158 -29.31 40.99 -6.26
CA GLY A 158 -30.64 41.12 -5.69
C GLY A 158 -31.60 41.85 -6.63
N ALA A 159 -32.89 41.89 -6.24
CA ALA A 159 -33.90 42.68 -6.94
C ALA A 159 -33.50 44.18 -6.93
N ASN A 160 -33.83 44.89 -8.02
CA ASN A 160 -33.54 46.32 -8.22
C ASN A 160 -32.04 46.66 -8.40
N SER A 161 -31.19 45.70 -8.74
CA SER A 161 -29.82 45.99 -9.16
C SER A 161 -29.86 46.74 -10.51
N SER A 162 -29.02 47.78 -10.64
CA SER A 162 -28.89 48.50 -11.93
C SER A 162 -28.05 47.68 -12.91
N ALA A 163 -28.44 47.72 -14.19
CA ALA A 163 -27.65 47.11 -15.26
C ALA A 163 -26.27 47.77 -15.44
N SER A 164 -26.08 48.99 -14.93
CA SER A 164 -24.80 49.71 -14.93
C SER A 164 -23.88 49.33 -13.76
N ASP A 165 -24.42 48.64 -12.75
CA ASP A 165 -23.61 48.17 -11.62
C ASP A 165 -22.66 47.08 -12.08
N SER A 166 -21.47 47.05 -11.53
CA SER A 166 -20.48 45.97 -11.76
C SER A 166 -19.92 45.47 -10.43
N ALA A 167 -19.64 44.21 -10.35
CA ALA A 167 -18.94 43.61 -9.22
C ALA A 167 -17.79 42.72 -9.71
N SER A 168 -16.69 42.80 -8.99
CA SER A 168 -15.52 41.98 -9.22
C SER A 168 -15.23 41.17 -7.99
N ILE A 169 -15.03 39.86 -8.16
CA ILE A 169 -14.61 38.95 -7.07
C ILE A 169 -13.18 38.50 -7.37
N GLY A 170 -12.27 38.77 -6.45
CA GLY A 170 -10.88 38.40 -6.55
C GLY A 170 -10.69 36.86 -6.49
N ALA A 171 -9.57 36.41 -7.01
CA ALA A 171 -9.18 35.02 -6.90
C ALA A 171 -9.03 34.61 -5.43
N THR A 172 -9.35 33.34 -5.13
CA THR A 172 -9.05 32.78 -3.80
C THR A 172 -7.54 32.64 -3.62
N THR A 173 -7.10 32.59 -2.38
CA THR A 173 -5.71 32.37 -2.00
C THR A 173 -5.59 31.24 -0.98
N GLY A 174 -4.41 30.64 -0.82
CA GLY A 174 -4.15 29.61 0.20
C GLY A 174 -4.53 28.17 -0.19
N GLY A 175 -5.18 27.96 -1.35
CA GLY A 175 -5.43 26.63 -1.89
C GLY A 175 -4.29 26.16 -2.83
N THR A 176 -4.21 24.85 -3.08
CA THR A 176 -3.30 24.29 -4.09
C THR A 176 -3.65 24.82 -5.49
N ASN A 177 -4.95 24.88 -5.78
CA ASN A 177 -5.50 25.51 -6.99
C ASN A 177 -6.49 26.59 -6.55
N ASN A 178 -6.20 27.84 -6.85
CA ASN A 178 -7.06 28.96 -6.53
C ASN A 178 -8.00 29.27 -7.68
N THR A 179 -9.18 29.85 -7.37
CA THR A 179 -10.10 30.38 -8.38
C THR A 179 -9.47 31.57 -9.10
N THR A 180 -9.95 31.87 -10.31
CA THR A 180 -9.58 33.08 -11.03
C THR A 180 -10.47 34.26 -10.64
N LEU A 181 -9.98 35.48 -10.86
CA LEU A 181 -10.79 36.70 -10.79
C LEU A 181 -11.91 36.60 -11.81
N PHE A 182 -13.14 36.99 -11.44
CA PHE A 182 -14.21 37.21 -12.39
C PHE A 182 -14.97 38.49 -12.09
N SER A 183 -15.59 39.05 -13.14
CA SER A 183 -16.42 40.27 -13.05
C SER A 183 -17.77 40.01 -13.69
N THR A 184 -18.81 40.63 -13.18
CA THR A 184 -20.18 40.55 -13.70
C THR A 184 -20.90 41.89 -13.63
N ALA A 185 -21.73 42.16 -14.63
CA ALA A 185 -22.62 43.33 -14.64
C ALA A 185 -23.87 43.08 -13.81
N GLY A 186 -24.49 44.14 -13.33
CA GLY A 186 -25.73 44.09 -12.55
C GLY A 186 -26.85 43.35 -13.26
N GLY A 187 -27.63 42.59 -12.52
CA GLY A 187 -28.74 41.79 -13.04
C GLY A 187 -28.32 40.47 -13.73
N THR A 188 -27.03 40.19 -13.87
CA THR A 188 -26.52 38.95 -14.49
C THR A 188 -25.95 38.05 -13.42
N ALA A 189 -26.40 36.78 -13.33
CA ALA A 189 -25.74 35.80 -12.50
C ALA A 189 -24.40 35.37 -13.16
N ALA A 190 -23.37 35.17 -12.35
CA ALA A 190 -22.05 34.72 -12.79
C ALA A 190 -21.45 33.70 -11.82
N ASN A 191 -20.71 32.74 -12.37
CA ASN A 191 -20.02 31.66 -11.68
C ASN A 191 -18.55 31.62 -12.04
#